data_14f8170ae1479858bd37427d5b6b1b75
#
_entry.id   14f8170ae1479858bd37427d5b6b1b75
#
_cell.length_a   1.000
_cell.length_b   1.000
_cell.length_c   1.000
_cell.angle_alpha   90.00
_cell.angle_beta   90.00
_cell.angle_gamma   90.00
#
_symmetry.space_group_name_H-M   'P 1'
#
loop_
_entity.id
_entity.type
_entity.pdbx_description
1 polymer ?
#
loop_
_entity_poly.entity_id
_entity_poly.type
_entity_poly.pdbx_seq_one_letter_code
_entity_poly.pdbx_strand_id
1 'polypeptide(L)'
;LLVQFGRAKYVPGVETGTFFETHGTYRSTQISADEHRMHFGIYRKLPNPTTEKKKYSEDEVAEFVEAFSDVSVMPNLTFKELLKNCEWTKLINQPEGLLKHWYFGRVVLAGDASVQMTAAAGMGVNNGIQSAIALVNKLHAVIGERADPDTETLERAFEEYQDARREESRFIHGMAARMIRMNTWDTYAGWFLGEYFLPWMVSDEKMMTKFGTERIRNMHMLDFIQKDFKSGKIPWAKA
;
A
#
# COMPACT_ATOMS: atom_id res chain seq x y z
N LEU A 1 -1.94 10.13 -8.87
CA LEU A 1 -0.61 9.70 -9.33
C LEU A 1 -0.70 8.91 -10.62
N LEU A 2 0.29 9.04 -11.48
CA LEU A 2 0.55 8.17 -12.61
C LEU A 2 1.67 7.20 -12.22
N VAL A 3 1.46 5.92 -12.46
CA VAL A 3 2.41 4.89 -12.03
C VAL A 3 2.63 3.88 -13.15
N GLN A 4 3.88 3.60 -13.45
CA GLN A 4 4.27 2.46 -14.25
C GLN A 4 4.76 1.34 -13.32
N PHE A 5 3.95 0.32 -13.15
CA PHE A 5 4.35 -0.91 -12.50
C PHE A 5 4.92 -1.89 -13.50
N GLY A 6 5.85 -2.71 -13.04
CA GLY A 6 6.36 -3.77 -13.89
C GLY A 6 7.21 -4.79 -13.13
N ARG A 7 7.58 -5.79 -13.90
CA ARG A 7 8.43 -6.88 -13.48
C ARG A 7 9.50 -7.12 -14.55
N ALA A 8 10.73 -7.24 -14.13
CA ALA A 8 11.88 -7.51 -14.98
C ALA A 8 12.60 -8.78 -14.52
N LYS A 9 13.38 -9.38 -15.39
CA LYS A 9 14.32 -10.44 -15.03
C LYS A 9 15.34 -9.88 -14.06
N TYR A 10 15.87 -10.77 -13.22
CA TYR A 10 16.93 -10.42 -12.30
C TYR A 10 18.15 -9.81 -13.02
N VAL A 11 18.67 -8.74 -12.46
CA VAL A 11 19.88 -8.08 -12.97
C VAL A 11 21.07 -8.52 -12.14
N PRO A 12 22.11 -9.13 -12.75
CA PRO A 12 23.30 -9.56 -12.02
C PRO A 12 23.95 -8.45 -11.21
N GLY A 13 24.35 -8.77 -9.97
CA GLY A 13 25.00 -7.81 -9.06
C GLY A 13 24.02 -7.08 -8.13
N VAL A 14 22.72 -7.33 -8.23
CA VAL A 14 21.73 -6.86 -7.26
C VAL A 14 21.60 -7.91 -6.15
N GLU A 15 21.67 -7.49 -4.91
CA GLU A 15 21.48 -8.41 -3.79
C GLU A 15 20.00 -8.74 -3.61
N THR A 16 19.67 -10.03 -3.45
CA THR A 16 18.32 -10.51 -3.16
C THR A 16 17.81 -9.93 -1.85
N GLY A 17 16.54 -9.54 -1.83
CA GLY A 17 15.90 -8.92 -0.66
C GLY A 17 16.16 -7.41 -0.54
N THR A 18 16.87 -6.81 -1.50
CA THR A 18 17.07 -5.36 -1.51
C THR A 18 15.82 -4.61 -1.94
N PHE A 19 15.64 -3.42 -1.36
CA PHE A 19 14.63 -2.46 -1.72
C PHE A 19 15.28 -1.09 -1.91
N PHE A 20 15.08 -0.49 -3.06
CA PHE A 20 15.62 0.82 -3.40
C PHE A 20 14.50 1.81 -3.69
N GLU A 21 14.68 3.02 -3.20
CA GLU A 21 13.83 4.16 -3.53
C GLU A 21 14.70 5.30 -4.07
N THR A 22 14.22 5.94 -5.14
CA THR A 22 14.81 7.19 -5.63
C THR A 22 13.72 8.26 -5.57
N HIS A 23 14.03 9.37 -4.94
CA HIS A 23 13.13 10.51 -4.77
C HIS A 23 13.51 11.65 -5.72
N GLY A 24 12.54 12.45 -6.12
CA GLY A 24 12.79 13.61 -6.99
C GLY A 24 11.55 14.48 -7.18
N THR A 25 11.75 15.66 -7.77
CA THR A 25 10.67 16.61 -8.00
C THR A 25 9.58 16.00 -8.88
N TYR A 26 8.39 15.82 -8.31
CA TYR A 26 7.19 15.21 -8.91
C TYR A 26 7.37 13.77 -9.42
N ARG A 27 8.41 13.07 -8.96
CA ARG A 27 8.71 11.70 -9.34
C ARG A 27 9.33 10.90 -8.19
N SER A 28 9.12 9.59 -8.22
CA SER A 28 9.78 8.66 -7.31
C SER A 28 9.86 7.28 -7.96
N THR A 29 10.81 6.46 -7.56
CA THR A 29 10.93 5.08 -8.01
C THR A 29 11.03 4.15 -6.81
N GLN A 30 10.50 2.96 -6.94
CA GLN A 30 10.63 1.87 -5.97
C GLN A 30 11.01 0.61 -6.72
N ILE A 31 12.10 -0.02 -6.32
CA ILE A 31 12.59 -1.28 -6.90
C ILE A 31 12.79 -2.28 -5.77
N SER A 32 12.28 -3.48 -5.96
CA SER A 32 12.58 -4.62 -5.09
C SER A 32 13.11 -5.79 -5.89
N ALA A 33 14.05 -6.53 -5.34
CA ALA A 33 14.63 -7.72 -5.97
C ALA A 33 14.34 -8.96 -5.11
N ASP A 34 13.77 -9.98 -5.72
CA ASP A 34 13.73 -11.35 -5.21
C ASP A 34 14.84 -12.21 -5.85
N GLU A 35 14.85 -13.52 -5.58
CA GLU A 35 15.87 -14.44 -6.10
C GLU A 35 15.87 -14.59 -7.63
N HIS A 36 14.78 -14.23 -8.30
CA HIS A 36 14.57 -14.49 -9.72
C HIS A 36 14.21 -13.26 -10.53
N ARG A 37 13.66 -12.24 -9.89
CA ARG A 37 13.02 -11.11 -10.54
C ARG A 37 13.22 -9.81 -9.81
N MET A 38 12.97 -8.74 -10.54
CA MET A 38 12.88 -7.39 -10.02
C MET A 38 11.46 -6.85 -10.24
N HIS A 39 10.90 -6.24 -9.22
CA HIS A 39 9.62 -5.55 -9.29
C HIS A 39 9.86 -4.05 -9.19
N PHE A 40 9.14 -3.28 -9.97
CA PHE A 40 9.32 -1.83 -9.96
C PHE A 40 8.00 -1.06 -9.99
N GLY A 41 8.02 0.11 -9.34
CA GLY A 41 7.02 1.14 -9.43
C GLY A 41 7.69 2.48 -9.73
N ILE A 42 7.33 3.11 -10.86
CA ILE A 42 7.82 4.43 -11.26
C ILE A 42 6.66 5.39 -11.16
N TYR A 43 6.77 6.36 -10.26
CA TYR A 43 5.70 7.26 -9.88
C TYR A 43 5.94 8.66 -10.46
N ARG A 44 4.88 9.25 -11.03
CA ARG A 44 4.85 10.66 -11.46
C ARG A 44 3.59 11.33 -10.90
N LYS A 45 3.79 12.50 -10.32
CA LYS A 45 2.66 13.35 -9.93
C LYS A 45 1.91 13.83 -11.18
N LEU A 46 0.58 13.70 -11.17
CA LEU A 46 -0.25 14.32 -12.19
C LEU A 46 -0.35 15.84 -11.93
N PRO A 47 -0.37 16.68 -12.98
CA PRO A 47 -0.55 18.13 -12.84
C PRO A 47 -1.82 18.49 -12.07
N ASN A 48 -2.90 17.77 -12.34
CA ASN A 48 -4.19 17.92 -11.67
C ASN A 48 -4.71 16.58 -11.15
N PRO A 49 -5.39 16.55 -9.99
CA PRO A 49 -6.14 15.38 -9.56
C PRO A 49 -7.22 15.01 -10.59
N THR A 50 -7.44 13.73 -10.80
CA THR A 50 -8.48 13.21 -11.68
C THR A 50 -9.13 11.97 -11.09
N THR A 51 -10.42 11.80 -11.34
CA THR A 51 -11.19 10.57 -11.07
C THR A 51 -11.33 9.71 -12.31
N GLU A 52 -10.81 10.16 -13.45
CA GLU A 52 -10.91 9.46 -14.71
C GLU A 52 -10.07 8.17 -14.70
N LYS A 53 -10.70 7.07 -15.12
CA LYS A 53 -10.01 5.79 -15.39
C LYS A 53 -9.51 5.81 -16.82
N LYS A 54 -8.29 6.35 -17.03
CA LYS A 54 -7.68 6.43 -18.35
C LYS A 54 -6.95 5.14 -18.69
N LYS A 55 -7.12 4.66 -19.93
CA LYS A 55 -6.22 3.71 -20.58
C LYS A 55 -5.20 4.52 -21.39
N TYR A 56 -3.93 4.25 -21.15
CA TYR A 56 -2.83 4.93 -21.83
C TYR A 56 -2.52 4.23 -23.16
N SER A 57 -2.27 5.01 -24.23
CA SER A 57 -1.81 4.53 -25.52
C SER A 57 -0.33 4.12 -25.46
N GLU A 58 0.12 3.40 -26.47
CA GLU A 58 1.54 3.02 -26.59
C GLU A 58 2.45 4.25 -26.68
N ASP A 59 2.04 5.31 -27.38
CA ASP A 59 2.79 6.57 -27.48
C ASP A 59 2.90 7.27 -26.13
N GLU A 60 1.82 7.31 -25.33
CA GLU A 60 1.84 7.89 -23.97
C GLU A 60 2.73 7.08 -23.01
N VAL A 61 2.76 5.76 -23.18
CA VAL A 61 3.68 4.89 -22.44
C VAL A 61 5.12 5.17 -22.85
N ALA A 62 5.38 5.30 -24.15
CA ALA A 62 6.71 5.61 -24.67
C ALA A 62 7.21 6.99 -24.19
N GLU A 63 6.34 8.00 -24.20
CA GLU A 63 6.66 9.33 -23.65
C GLU A 63 7.00 9.26 -22.15
N PHE A 64 6.22 8.49 -21.37
CA PHE A 64 6.52 8.27 -19.96
C PHE A 64 7.88 7.60 -19.76
N VAL A 65 8.17 6.54 -20.52
CA VAL A 65 9.44 5.81 -20.48
C VAL A 65 10.60 6.72 -20.80
N GLU A 66 10.50 7.53 -21.87
CA GLU A 66 11.56 8.46 -22.27
C GLU A 66 11.83 9.52 -21.20
N ALA A 67 10.78 10.06 -20.56
CA ALA A 67 10.91 11.03 -19.48
C ALA A 67 11.64 10.48 -18.23
N PHE A 68 11.70 9.16 -18.07
CA PHE A 68 12.38 8.47 -16.97
C PHE A 68 13.61 7.67 -17.39
N SER A 69 13.95 7.65 -18.68
CA SER A 69 14.98 6.77 -19.25
C SER A 69 16.31 6.82 -18.48
N ASP A 70 16.78 8.01 -18.14
CA ASP A 70 18.08 8.26 -17.50
C ASP A 70 17.99 8.35 -15.97
N VAL A 71 16.79 8.13 -15.41
CA VAL A 71 16.63 8.12 -13.93
C VAL A 71 17.33 6.89 -13.37
N SER A 72 18.25 7.12 -12.45
CA SER A 72 18.86 6.06 -11.65
C SER A 72 17.81 5.45 -10.74
N VAL A 73 17.50 4.17 -10.94
CA VAL A 73 16.50 3.43 -10.12
C VAL A 73 17.17 2.68 -8.98
N MET A 74 18.49 2.47 -9.09
CA MET A 74 19.37 1.96 -8.05
C MET A 74 20.83 2.26 -8.43
N PRO A 75 21.83 2.06 -7.57
CA PRO A 75 23.23 2.24 -7.93
C PRO A 75 23.58 1.48 -9.22
N ASN A 76 24.16 2.18 -10.17
CA ASN A 76 24.62 1.64 -11.45
C ASN A 76 23.52 1.03 -12.38
N LEU A 77 22.25 1.38 -12.15
CA LEU A 77 21.14 0.93 -13.01
C LEU A 77 20.17 2.07 -13.28
N THR A 78 19.98 2.39 -14.56
CA THR A 78 18.95 3.33 -15.00
C THR A 78 17.63 2.62 -15.31
N PHE A 79 16.53 3.38 -15.37
CA PHE A 79 15.24 2.82 -15.76
C PHE A 79 15.25 2.22 -17.18
N LYS A 80 15.93 2.86 -18.11
CA LYS A 80 16.12 2.35 -19.48
C LYS A 80 16.81 0.98 -19.52
N GLU A 81 17.81 0.79 -18.67
CA GLU A 81 18.52 -0.49 -18.56
C GLU A 81 17.66 -1.56 -17.92
N LEU A 82 16.91 -1.21 -16.87
CA LEU A 82 15.94 -2.12 -16.25
C LEU A 82 14.89 -2.60 -17.26
N LEU A 83 14.38 -1.70 -18.10
CA LEU A 83 13.37 -2.03 -19.11
C LEU A 83 13.87 -2.99 -20.21
N LYS A 84 15.18 -3.07 -20.50
CA LYS A 84 15.73 -4.07 -21.43
C LYS A 84 15.45 -5.51 -20.98
N ASN A 85 15.31 -5.72 -19.69
CA ASN A 85 15.00 -7.00 -19.07
C ASN A 85 13.53 -7.12 -18.62
N CYS A 86 12.66 -6.20 -19.03
CA CYS A 86 11.27 -6.16 -18.62
C CYS A 86 10.49 -7.35 -19.18
N GLU A 87 9.79 -8.07 -18.33
CA GLU A 87 8.87 -9.15 -18.69
C GLU A 87 7.44 -8.63 -18.86
N TRP A 88 7.09 -7.64 -18.06
CA TRP A 88 5.74 -7.08 -18.03
C TRP A 88 5.78 -5.68 -17.43
N THR A 89 5.00 -4.77 -18.01
CA THR A 89 4.79 -3.42 -17.46
C THR A 89 3.42 -2.87 -17.82
N LYS A 90 2.91 -1.97 -16.97
CA LYS A 90 1.64 -1.28 -17.19
C LYS A 90 1.65 0.12 -16.61
N LEU A 91 1.23 1.09 -17.41
CA LEU A 91 1.02 2.47 -16.99
C LEU A 91 -0.44 2.66 -16.58
N ILE A 92 -0.67 3.15 -15.37
CA ILE A 92 -2.01 3.35 -14.81
C ILE A 92 -2.10 4.63 -13.97
N ASN A 93 -3.29 5.21 -13.91
CA ASN A 93 -3.63 6.12 -12.82
C ASN A 93 -3.82 5.31 -11.55
N GLN A 94 -3.16 5.71 -10.48
CA GLN A 94 -3.34 5.14 -9.16
C GLN A 94 -4.31 6.01 -8.36
N PRO A 95 -5.58 5.59 -8.21
CA PRO A 95 -6.54 6.32 -7.40
C PRO A 95 -6.23 6.14 -5.91
N GLU A 96 -6.65 7.13 -5.13
CA GLU A 96 -6.68 7.11 -3.68
C GLU A 96 -8.10 7.44 -3.23
N GLY A 97 -8.64 6.71 -2.27
CA GLY A 97 -9.99 6.96 -1.81
C GLY A 97 -10.37 6.16 -0.56
N LEU A 98 -11.24 6.75 0.22
CA LEU A 98 -11.87 6.12 1.38
C LEU A 98 -13.38 6.35 1.27
N LEU A 99 -14.16 5.30 1.12
CA LEU A 99 -15.61 5.37 1.04
C LEU A 99 -16.22 5.75 2.39
N LYS A 100 -17.35 6.45 2.36
CA LYS A 100 -18.11 6.80 3.57
C LYS A 100 -18.92 5.60 4.09
N HIS A 101 -19.51 4.86 3.19
CA HIS A 101 -20.36 3.69 3.48
C HIS A 101 -19.76 2.48 2.81
N TRP A 102 -19.58 1.41 3.58
CA TRP A 102 -18.95 0.18 3.13
C TRP A 102 -19.92 -0.97 2.95
N TYR A 103 -21.18 -0.76 3.23
CA TYR A 103 -22.22 -1.77 3.09
C TYR A 103 -23.56 -1.17 2.64
N PHE A 104 -24.40 -2.01 2.08
CA PHE A 104 -25.80 -1.73 1.78
C PHE A 104 -26.58 -3.05 1.66
N GLY A 105 -27.61 -3.24 2.46
CA GLY A 105 -28.39 -4.47 2.50
C GLY A 105 -27.49 -5.68 2.78
N ARG A 106 -27.46 -6.63 1.87
CA ARG A 106 -26.64 -7.87 2.00
C ARG A 106 -25.28 -7.79 1.31
N VAL A 107 -24.83 -6.60 0.91
CA VAL A 107 -23.54 -6.36 0.24
C VAL A 107 -22.63 -5.58 1.15
N VAL A 108 -21.37 -6.03 1.28
CA VAL A 108 -20.33 -5.36 2.06
C VAL A 108 -19.02 -5.29 1.28
N LEU A 109 -18.31 -4.18 1.43
CA LEU A 109 -17.01 -3.91 0.79
C LEU A 109 -15.88 -4.10 1.79
N ALA A 110 -14.76 -4.67 1.33
CA ALA A 110 -13.56 -4.85 2.12
C ALA A 110 -12.29 -4.56 1.30
N GLY A 111 -11.18 -4.27 1.96
CA GLY A 111 -9.90 -3.99 1.32
C GLY A 111 -9.98 -2.80 0.35
N ASP A 112 -9.41 -2.95 -0.83
CA ASP A 112 -9.34 -1.90 -1.84
C ASP A 112 -10.70 -1.45 -2.37
N ALA A 113 -11.75 -2.27 -2.23
CA ALA A 113 -13.11 -1.90 -2.58
C ALA A 113 -13.67 -0.81 -1.65
N SER A 114 -13.21 -0.72 -0.41
CA SER A 114 -13.64 0.29 0.56
C SER A 114 -12.58 1.38 0.80
N VAL A 115 -11.30 1.01 0.74
CA VAL A 115 -10.16 1.90 1.03
C VAL A 115 -9.04 1.64 0.04
N GLN A 116 -8.94 2.47 -0.97
CA GLN A 116 -7.89 2.40 -1.96
C GLN A 116 -6.78 3.39 -1.64
N MET A 117 -5.54 2.90 -1.57
CA MET A 117 -4.37 3.71 -1.22
C MET A 117 -3.24 3.53 -2.21
N THR A 118 -2.27 4.44 -2.20
CA THR A 118 -1.06 4.30 -3.01
C THR A 118 -0.28 3.05 -2.61
N ALA A 119 0.28 2.35 -3.60
CA ALA A 119 1.10 1.16 -3.39
C ALA A 119 2.44 1.47 -2.71
N ALA A 120 2.91 2.72 -2.79
CA ALA A 120 4.22 3.14 -2.29
C ALA A 120 4.48 2.80 -0.82
N ALA A 121 3.45 2.76 0.02
CA ALA A 121 3.60 2.40 1.43
C ALA A 121 3.57 0.88 1.71
N GLY A 122 3.27 0.03 0.72
CA GLY A 122 3.19 -1.43 0.88
C GLY A 122 2.09 -1.92 1.83
N MET A 123 1.13 -1.07 2.22
CA MET A 123 0.18 -1.37 3.30
C MET A 123 -1.18 -1.90 2.83
N GLY A 124 -1.47 -1.87 1.52
CA GLY A 124 -2.79 -2.24 0.97
C GLY A 124 -3.20 -3.65 1.33
N VAL A 125 -2.33 -4.63 1.09
CA VAL A 125 -2.60 -6.05 1.38
C VAL A 125 -2.86 -6.27 2.86
N ASN A 126 -2.02 -5.71 3.74
CA ASN A 126 -2.19 -5.83 5.19
C ASN A 126 -3.52 -5.21 5.66
N ASN A 127 -3.88 -4.04 5.14
CA ASN A 127 -5.18 -3.42 5.43
C ASN A 127 -6.35 -4.30 4.95
N GLY A 128 -6.23 -4.92 3.77
CA GLY A 128 -7.21 -5.87 3.23
C GLY A 128 -7.37 -7.10 4.10
N ILE A 129 -6.29 -7.73 4.55
CA ILE A 129 -6.28 -8.87 5.47
C ILE A 129 -6.98 -8.49 6.79
N GLN A 130 -6.64 -7.34 7.37
CA GLN A 130 -7.26 -6.87 8.60
C GLN A 130 -8.76 -6.58 8.44
N SER A 131 -9.16 -6.07 7.29
CA SER A 131 -10.57 -5.87 6.95
C SER A 131 -11.30 -7.20 6.83
N ALA A 132 -10.70 -8.19 6.17
CA ALA A 132 -11.27 -9.54 6.06
C ALA A 132 -11.43 -10.21 7.43
N ILE A 133 -10.41 -10.15 8.30
CA ILE A 133 -10.48 -10.72 9.64
C ILE A 133 -11.59 -10.08 10.48
N ALA A 134 -11.67 -8.75 10.50
CA ALA A 134 -12.69 -8.03 11.24
C ALA A 134 -14.12 -8.37 10.74
N LEU A 135 -14.30 -8.44 9.41
CA LEU A 135 -15.57 -8.82 8.81
C LEU A 135 -15.96 -10.26 9.14
N VAL A 136 -15.00 -11.20 9.02
CA VAL A 136 -15.23 -12.62 9.31
C VAL A 136 -15.59 -12.85 10.76
N ASN A 137 -14.98 -12.15 11.72
CA ASN A 137 -15.35 -12.23 13.13
C ASN A 137 -16.80 -11.82 13.36
N LYS A 138 -17.25 -10.72 12.74
CA LYS A 138 -18.65 -10.25 12.85
C LYS A 138 -19.64 -11.22 12.22
N LEU A 139 -19.31 -11.72 11.03
CA LEU A 139 -20.15 -12.73 10.34
C LEU A 139 -20.20 -14.05 11.11
N HIS A 140 -19.08 -14.52 11.67
CA HIS A 140 -19.03 -15.75 12.44
C HIS A 140 -19.95 -15.68 13.67
N ALA A 141 -19.96 -14.56 14.39
CA ALA A 141 -20.84 -14.37 15.51
C ALA A 141 -22.33 -14.47 15.10
N VAL A 142 -22.71 -13.75 14.06
CA VAL A 142 -24.10 -13.72 13.56
C VAL A 142 -24.56 -15.08 13.01
N ILE A 143 -23.72 -15.75 12.20
CA ILE A 143 -24.07 -17.06 11.59
C ILE A 143 -24.05 -18.18 12.64
N GLY A 144 -23.21 -18.05 13.68
CA GLY A 144 -23.19 -18.99 14.80
C GLY A 144 -24.48 -18.97 15.62
N GLU A 145 -25.14 -17.81 15.69
CA GLU A 145 -26.45 -17.66 16.35
C GLU A 145 -27.62 -18.09 15.46
N ARG A 146 -27.55 -17.81 14.17
CA ARG A 146 -28.60 -18.07 13.19
C ARG A 146 -28.03 -18.38 11.80
N ALA A 147 -28.30 -19.57 11.29
CA ALA A 147 -27.77 -20.02 9.99
C ALA A 147 -28.19 -19.16 8.79
N ASP A 148 -29.37 -18.53 8.82
CA ASP A 148 -29.87 -17.58 7.81
C ASP A 148 -30.29 -16.27 8.49
N PRO A 149 -29.35 -15.34 8.71
CA PRO A 149 -29.65 -14.05 9.30
C PRO A 149 -30.42 -13.17 8.32
N ASP A 150 -31.37 -12.42 8.84
CA ASP A 150 -32.07 -11.40 8.06
C ASP A 150 -31.17 -10.22 7.69
N THR A 151 -31.66 -9.37 6.78
CA THR A 151 -30.86 -8.25 6.25
C THR A 151 -30.51 -7.24 7.34
N GLU A 152 -31.40 -6.97 8.28
CA GLU A 152 -31.15 -6.02 9.37
C GLU A 152 -30.03 -6.50 10.31
N THR A 153 -30.03 -7.79 10.60
CA THR A 153 -28.96 -8.43 11.41
C THR A 153 -27.61 -8.36 10.69
N LEU A 154 -27.58 -8.58 9.37
CA LEU A 154 -26.35 -8.45 8.59
C LEU A 154 -25.88 -6.99 8.49
N GLU A 155 -26.77 -6.04 8.26
CA GLU A 155 -26.40 -4.61 8.19
C GLU A 155 -25.78 -4.15 9.52
N ARG A 156 -26.30 -4.59 10.64
CA ARG A 156 -25.72 -4.31 11.96
C ARG A 156 -24.30 -4.87 12.11
N ALA A 157 -24.09 -6.11 11.68
CA ALA A 157 -22.75 -6.72 11.67
C ALA A 157 -21.77 -5.97 10.74
N PHE A 158 -22.25 -5.49 9.59
CA PHE A 158 -21.45 -4.70 8.66
C PHE A 158 -21.14 -3.28 9.17
N GLU A 159 -22.08 -2.67 9.89
CA GLU A 159 -21.85 -1.40 10.57
C GLU A 159 -20.74 -1.54 11.64
N GLU A 160 -20.85 -2.55 12.49
CA GLU A 160 -19.84 -2.84 13.50
C GLU A 160 -18.47 -3.16 12.90
N TYR A 161 -18.43 -3.87 11.75
CA TYR A 161 -17.20 -4.10 11.00
C TYR A 161 -16.62 -2.78 10.48
N GLN A 162 -17.42 -1.93 9.85
CA GLN A 162 -16.99 -0.65 9.33
C GLN A 162 -16.42 0.23 10.45
N ASP A 163 -17.10 0.30 11.59
CA ASP A 163 -16.67 1.13 12.73
C ASP A 163 -15.36 0.62 13.32
N ALA A 164 -15.20 -0.70 13.44
CA ALA A 164 -13.97 -1.32 13.94
C ALA A 164 -12.75 -1.04 13.05
N ARG A 165 -12.96 -0.81 11.74
CA ARG A 165 -11.87 -0.67 10.76
C ARG A 165 -11.63 0.76 10.28
N ARG A 166 -12.63 1.63 10.41
CA ARG A 166 -12.64 2.94 9.74
C ARG A 166 -11.51 3.86 10.19
N GLU A 167 -11.25 3.92 11.48
CA GLU A 167 -10.21 4.81 12.01
C GLU A 167 -8.82 4.38 11.58
N GLU A 168 -8.51 3.10 11.73
CA GLU A 168 -7.21 2.55 11.33
C GLU A 168 -6.99 2.66 9.82
N SER A 169 -8.00 2.31 9.02
CA SER A 169 -7.93 2.44 7.56
C SER A 169 -7.74 3.89 7.11
N ARG A 170 -8.39 4.85 7.77
CA ARG A 170 -8.20 6.30 7.51
C ARG A 170 -6.77 6.73 7.84
N PHE A 171 -6.24 6.26 8.95
CA PHE A 171 -4.87 6.57 9.34
C PHE A 171 -3.85 6.03 8.32
N ILE A 172 -3.96 4.75 7.96
CA ILE A 172 -3.06 4.09 7.00
C ILE A 172 -3.15 4.76 5.62
N HIS A 173 -4.38 5.03 5.14
CA HIS A 173 -4.61 5.76 3.90
C HIS A 173 -3.93 7.15 3.91
N GLY A 174 -4.13 7.91 4.98
CA GLY A 174 -3.53 9.24 5.13
C GLY A 174 -2.00 9.19 5.24
N MET A 175 -1.46 8.15 5.87
CA MET A 175 -0.01 7.95 5.96
C MET A 175 0.58 7.59 4.60
N ALA A 176 -0.01 6.65 3.87
CA ALA A 176 0.42 6.29 2.52
C ALA A 176 0.40 7.49 1.56
N ALA A 177 -0.66 8.31 1.64
CA ALA A 177 -0.78 9.52 0.85
C ALA A 177 0.30 10.58 1.19
N ARG A 178 0.63 10.75 2.46
CA ARG A 178 1.72 11.67 2.86
C ARG A 178 3.09 11.16 2.44
N MET A 179 3.33 9.86 2.60
CA MET A 179 4.60 9.23 2.23
C MET A 179 4.93 9.44 0.75
N ILE A 180 4.01 9.12 -0.15
CA ILE A 180 4.28 9.28 -1.59
C ILE A 180 4.46 10.76 -1.99
N ARG A 181 3.71 11.69 -1.36
CA ARG A 181 3.88 13.13 -1.62
C ARG A 181 5.23 13.66 -1.13
N MET A 182 5.75 13.10 -0.06
CA MET A 182 7.10 13.39 0.41
C MET A 182 8.15 12.80 -0.54
N ASN A 183 8.00 11.54 -0.93
CA ASN A 183 8.93 10.87 -1.84
C ASN A 183 8.96 11.51 -3.25
N THR A 184 7.86 12.11 -3.68
CA THR A 184 7.78 12.86 -4.96
C THR A 184 8.10 14.35 -4.82
N TRP A 185 8.62 14.80 -3.68
CA TRP A 185 8.95 16.19 -3.39
C TRP A 185 7.86 17.17 -3.84
N ASP A 186 6.64 16.88 -3.42
CA ASP A 186 5.44 17.59 -3.83
C ASP A 186 5.44 19.05 -3.40
N THR A 187 6.17 19.32 -2.30
CA THR A 187 6.40 20.67 -1.75
C THR A 187 7.85 20.81 -1.33
N TYR A 188 8.35 22.04 -1.31
CA TYR A 188 9.70 22.35 -0.82
C TYR A 188 9.90 21.88 0.64
N ALA A 189 8.88 22.05 1.48
CA ALA A 189 8.92 21.57 2.85
C ALA A 189 9.00 20.01 2.91
N GLY A 190 8.26 19.31 2.04
CA GLY A 190 8.33 17.85 1.92
C GLY A 190 9.71 17.36 1.47
N TRP A 191 10.31 18.03 0.50
CA TRP A 191 11.68 17.77 0.07
C TRP A 191 12.67 17.94 1.23
N PHE A 192 12.67 19.09 1.90
CA PHE A 192 13.60 19.40 3.00
C PHE A 192 13.44 18.39 4.16
N LEU A 193 12.19 18.10 4.53
CA LEU A 193 11.91 17.13 5.60
C LEU A 193 12.36 15.71 5.22
N GLY A 194 12.06 15.27 4.00
CA GLY A 194 12.41 13.94 3.54
C GLY A 194 13.91 13.72 3.36
N GLU A 195 14.62 14.70 2.81
CA GLU A 195 16.03 14.57 2.45
C GLU A 195 16.98 14.84 3.63
N TYR A 196 16.66 15.80 4.48
CA TYR A 196 17.60 16.26 5.53
C TYR A 196 17.16 15.93 6.95
N PHE A 197 15.87 15.98 7.23
CA PHE A 197 15.40 15.92 8.61
C PHE A 197 15.03 14.50 9.05
N LEU A 198 14.26 13.76 8.24
CA LEU A 198 13.82 12.41 8.59
C LEU A 198 14.98 11.40 8.67
N PRO A 199 15.93 11.34 7.74
CA PRO A 199 17.07 10.44 7.84
C PRO A 199 17.91 10.67 9.10
N TRP A 200 17.98 11.93 9.55
CA TRP A 200 18.71 12.29 10.76
C TRP A 200 17.95 11.96 12.05
N MET A 201 16.64 12.18 12.06
CA MET A 201 15.80 12.02 13.27
C MET A 201 15.29 10.60 13.51
N VAL A 202 15.03 9.86 12.43
CA VAL A 202 14.29 8.60 12.49
C VAL A 202 15.08 7.49 11.82
N SER A 203 15.71 6.63 12.63
CA SER A 203 16.17 5.35 12.08
C SER A 203 14.98 4.44 11.80
N ASP A 204 15.08 3.57 10.78
CA ASP A 204 14.07 2.58 10.44
C ASP A 204 13.63 1.77 11.65
N GLU A 205 14.58 1.39 12.50
CA GLU A 205 14.32 0.68 13.75
C GLU A 205 13.45 1.47 14.71
N LYS A 206 13.69 2.77 14.89
CA LYS A 206 12.89 3.63 15.77
C LYS A 206 11.48 3.85 15.20
N MET A 207 11.37 4.00 13.88
CA MET A 207 10.08 4.15 13.22
C MET A 207 9.24 2.88 13.35
N MET A 208 9.83 1.72 13.06
CA MET A 208 9.17 0.43 13.21
C MET A 208 8.80 0.14 14.67
N THR A 209 9.70 0.40 15.61
CA THR A 209 9.45 0.09 17.03
C THR A 209 8.41 1.04 17.64
N LYS A 210 8.47 2.33 17.37
CA LYS A 210 7.61 3.32 18.03
C LYS A 210 6.24 3.47 17.38
N PHE A 211 6.15 3.37 16.06
CA PHE A 211 4.89 3.57 15.34
C PHE A 211 4.28 2.27 14.81
N GLY A 212 5.11 1.36 14.30
CA GLY A 212 4.65 0.10 13.71
C GLY A 212 4.21 -0.91 14.77
N THR A 213 5.02 -1.10 15.80
CA THR A 213 4.79 -2.16 16.81
C THR A 213 3.47 -2.00 17.55
N GLU A 214 3.15 -0.79 18.02
CA GLU A 214 1.92 -0.55 18.77
C GLU A 214 0.68 -0.83 17.92
N ARG A 215 0.72 -0.54 16.62
CA ARG A 215 -0.37 -0.85 15.70
C ARG A 215 -0.46 -2.33 15.38
N ILE A 216 0.69 -2.98 15.15
CA ILE A 216 0.75 -4.42 14.88
C ILE A 216 0.20 -5.22 16.08
N ARG A 217 0.57 -4.86 17.31
CA ARG A 217 0.04 -5.55 18.52
C ARG A 217 -1.48 -5.46 18.67
N ASN A 218 -2.10 -4.40 18.13
CA ASN A 218 -3.54 -4.15 18.20
C ASN A 218 -4.31 -4.66 16.99
N MET A 219 -3.67 -5.35 16.06
CA MET A 219 -4.32 -5.91 14.86
C MET A 219 -5.39 -6.94 15.22
N HIS A 220 -6.42 -7.02 14.37
CA HIS A 220 -7.47 -8.02 14.52
C HIS A 220 -6.92 -9.42 14.29
N MET A 221 -7.43 -10.35 15.07
CA MET A 221 -7.19 -11.79 14.97
C MET A 221 -8.52 -12.50 14.85
N LEU A 222 -8.54 -13.69 14.29
CA LEU A 222 -9.77 -14.52 14.27
C LEU A 222 -10.12 -14.92 15.69
N ASP A 223 -11.32 -14.58 16.16
CA ASP A 223 -11.74 -14.77 17.56
C ASP A 223 -12.09 -16.21 17.88
N PHE A 224 -12.37 -17.03 16.87
CA PHE A 224 -12.84 -18.42 16.97
C PHE A 224 -11.78 -19.49 16.67
N ILE A 225 -10.53 -19.06 16.41
CA ILE A 225 -9.40 -19.98 16.20
C ILE A 225 -8.56 -20.03 17.46
N GLN A 226 -8.16 -21.25 17.86
CA GLN A 226 -7.22 -21.44 18.96
C GLN A 226 -5.90 -20.73 18.65
N LYS A 227 -5.49 -19.87 19.55
CA LYS A 227 -4.32 -19.02 19.39
C LYS A 227 -3.08 -19.78 19.84
N ASP A 228 -2.33 -20.31 18.90
CA ASP A 228 -0.98 -20.85 19.13
C ASP A 228 0.05 -19.86 18.56
N PHE A 229 0.25 -18.76 19.27
CA PHE A 229 1.21 -17.74 18.84
C PHE A 229 2.58 -18.00 19.46
N LYS A 230 3.57 -18.13 18.61
CA LYS A 230 4.96 -17.95 19.07
C LYS A 230 5.08 -16.54 19.61
N SER A 231 5.36 -16.42 20.90
CA SER A 231 5.61 -15.13 21.53
C SER A 231 6.84 -14.48 20.88
N GLY A 232 6.67 -13.29 20.30
CA GLY A 232 7.77 -12.45 19.86
C GLY A 232 8.37 -11.69 21.06
N LYS A 233 9.35 -10.82 20.81
CA LYS A 233 9.92 -9.93 21.84
C LYS A 233 8.87 -8.99 22.45
N ILE A 234 7.81 -8.69 21.71
CA ILE A 234 6.73 -7.79 22.10
C ILE A 234 5.43 -8.57 22.04
N PRO A 235 4.71 -8.71 23.18
CA PRO A 235 3.47 -9.49 23.24
C PRO A 235 2.34 -8.80 22.46
N TRP A 236 1.40 -9.59 21.96
CA TRP A 236 0.15 -9.10 21.38
C TRP A 236 -0.73 -8.46 22.46
N ALA A 237 -1.44 -7.40 22.13
CA ALA A 237 -2.30 -6.70 23.10
C ALA A 237 -3.57 -7.49 23.45
N LYS A 238 -3.99 -8.40 22.55
CA LYS A 238 -5.20 -9.22 22.67
C LYS A 238 -4.91 -10.73 22.67
N ALA A 239 -3.73 -11.13 23.12
CA ALA A 239 -3.35 -12.56 23.22
C ALA A 239 -4.01 -13.22 24.43
#